data_01345c39b9a3095b7595f516a559fb80
#
_entry.id   01345c39b9a3095b7595f516a559fb80
#
_cell.length_a   1.000
_cell.length_b   1.000
_cell.length_c   1.000
_cell.angle_alpha   90.00
_cell.angle_beta   90.00
_cell.angle_gamma   90.00
#
_symmetry.space_group_name_H-M   'P 1'
#
loop_
_entity.id
_entity.type
_entity.pdbx_description
1 polymer ?
#
loop_
_entity_poly.entity_id
_entity_poly.type
_entity_poly.pdbx_seq_one_letter_code
_entity_poly.pdbx_strand_id
1 'polypeptide(L)'
;MISNQNLSVFQIHIILPEIFTRSFAASIAQQRERVNQLLEEQVILNYALDMNRQNLWVTLKAKNQLEVMDILSTFPIIKEVKVDIFELAFFDTAPIGLPNLIMN
;
A
#
# COMPACT_ATOMS: atom_id res chain seq x y z
N MET A 1 19.71 -8.85 -15.20
CA MET A 1 19.41 -9.08 -14.77
C MET A 1 19.24 -9.11 -13.59
N ILE A 2 19.34 -9.13 -13.08
CA ILE A 2 19.46 -9.33 -11.91
C ILE A 2 19.14 -8.28 -11.00
N SER A 3 19.05 -7.10 -11.33
CA SER A 3 18.82 -5.99 -10.46
C SER A 3 17.51 -6.08 -9.74
N ASN A 4 16.58 -6.79 -10.26
CA ASN A 4 15.33 -6.87 -9.61
C ASN A 4 15.37 -7.62 -8.35
N GLN A 5 16.42 -8.36 -8.16
CA GLN A 5 16.50 -9.17 -7.01
C GLN A 5 16.77 -8.43 -5.77
N ASN A 6 17.03 -7.15 -5.87
CA ASN A 6 17.31 -6.36 -4.68
C ASN A 6 16.08 -5.71 -4.09
N LEU A 7 14.92 -6.07 -4.58
CA LEU A 7 13.70 -5.50 -4.02
C LEU A 7 13.35 -6.19 -2.70
N SER A 8 12.94 -5.37 -1.76
CA SER A 8 12.40 -5.85 -0.48
C SER A 8 10.93 -5.57 -0.45
N VAL A 9 10.24 -6.22 0.47
CA VAL A 9 8.82 -5.97 0.67
C VAL A 9 8.66 -5.18 1.96
N PHE A 10 7.85 -4.15 1.91
CA PHE A 10 7.62 -3.28 3.04
C PHE A 10 6.13 -3.30 3.41
N GLN A 11 5.87 -3.32 4.70
CA GLN A 11 4.52 -3.21 5.21
C GLN A 11 4.37 -1.80 5.75
N ILE A 12 3.39 -1.08 5.26
CA ILE A 12 3.16 0.30 5.65
C ILE A 12 1.84 0.37 6.42
N HIS A 13 1.86 0.99 7.57
CA HIS A 13 0.65 1.24 8.33
C HIS A 13 0.38 2.74 8.29
N ILE A 14 -0.77 3.12 7.79
CA ILE A 14 -1.15 4.51 7.67
C ILE A 14 -2.35 4.74 8.58
N ILE A 15 -2.24 5.74 9.44
CA ILE A 15 -3.31 6.09 10.35
C ILE A 15 -4.00 7.31 9.78
N LEU A 16 -5.28 7.16 9.49
CA LEU A 16 -6.07 8.21 8.89
C LEU A 16 -6.58 9.17 9.96
N PRO A 17 -6.93 10.40 9.60
CA PRO A 17 -7.45 11.34 10.58
C PRO A 17 -8.81 10.88 11.10
N GLU A 18 -9.12 11.20 12.35
CA GLU A 18 -10.39 10.82 12.93
C GLU A 18 -11.54 11.52 12.25
N ILE A 19 -11.32 12.76 11.87
CA ILE A 19 -12.33 13.57 11.20
C ILE A 19 -11.83 13.88 9.80
N PHE A 20 -12.61 13.52 8.80
CA PHE A 20 -12.23 13.79 7.43
C PHE A 20 -12.63 15.23 7.10
N THR A 21 -11.63 16.07 6.91
CA THR A 21 -11.86 17.43 6.46
C THR A 21 -12.34 17.40 5.02
N ARG A 22 -12.84 18.53 4.54
CA ARG A 22 -13.27 18.61 3.16
C ARG A 22 -12.12 18.34 2.20
N SER A 23 -10.94 18.86 2.51
CA SER A 23 -9.79 18.65 1.65
C SER A 23 -9.35 17.18 1.63
N PHE A 24 -9.41 16.51 2.78
CA PHE A 24 -9.06 15.11 2.84
C PHE A 24 -10.06 14.27 2.03
N ALA A 25 -11.35 14.56 2.22
CA ALA A 25 -12.40 13.85 1.50
C ALA A 25 -12.24 14.05 -0.01
N ALA A 26 -11.85 15.24 -0.42
CA ALA A 26 -11.68 15.54 -1.84
C ALA A 26 -10.52 14.76 -2.45
N SER A 27 -9.54 14.37 -1.65
CA SER A 27 -8.37 13.66 -2.19
C SER A 27 -8.59 12.15 -2.31
N ILE A 28 -9.70 11.63 -1.77
CA ILE A 28 -9.90 10.18 -1.73
C ILE A 28 -10.01 9.55 -3.11
N ALA A 29 -10.72 10.21 -4.03
CA ALA A 29 -10.86 9.66 -5.38
C ALA A 29 -9.50 9.60 -6.10
N GLN A 30 -8.68 10.63 -5.92
CA GLN A 30 -7.35 10.65 -6.52
C GLN A 30 -6.45 9.59 -5.88
N GLN A 31 -6.63 9.39 -4.58
CA GLN A 31 -5.88 8.36 -3.87
C GLN A 31 -6.20 6.98 -4.45
N ARG A 32 -7.47 6.71 -4.71
CA ARG A 32 -7.88 5.44 -5.29
C ARG A 32 -7.25 5.24 -6.67
N GLU A 33 -7.23 6.29 -7.46
CA GLU A 33 -6.63 6.22 -8.78
C GLU A 33 -5.15 5.89 -8.70
N ARG A 34 -4.44 6.57 -7.79
CA ARG A 34 -3.00 6.34 -7.64
C ARG A 34 -2.71 4.92 -7.18
N VAL A 35 -3.48 4.43 -6.22
CA VAL A 35 -3.30 3.06 -5.72
C VAL A 35 -3.56 2.05 -6.83
N ASN A 36 -4.59 2.28 -7.64
CA ASN A 36 -4.88 1.37 -8.74
C ASN A 36 -3.73 1.30 -9.74
N GLN A 37 -3.10 2.42 -10.03
CA GLN A 37 -1.92 2.44 -10.89
C GLN A 37 -0.80 1.59 -10.32
N LEU A 38 -0.54 1.76 -9.03
CA LEU A 38 0.55 1.04 -8.39
C LEU A 38 0.25 -0.45 -8.23
N LEU A 39 -1.02 -0.80 -8.10
CA LEU A 39 -1.42 -2.20 -8.09
C LEU A 39 -1.21 -2.84 -9.45
N GLU A 40 -1.58 -2.12 -10.52
CA GLU A 40 -1.36 -2.62 -11.87
C GLU A 40 0.11 -2.80 -12.18
N GLU A 41 0.94 -1.91 -11.67
CA GLU A 41 2.38 -1.99 -11.88
C GLU A 41 3.04 -3.00 -10.93
N GLN A 42 2.26 -3.57 -10.03
CA GLN A 42 2.74 -4.53 -9.05
C GLN A 42 3.78 -3.93 -8.10
N VAL A 43 3.74 -2.64 -7.91
CA VAL A 43 4.51 -1.95 -6.88
C VAL A 43 3.80 -2.14 -5.55
N ILE A 44 2.48 -1.94 -5.53
CA ILE A 44 1.67 -2.28 -4.36
C ILE A 44 1.19 -3.72 -4.55
N LEU A 45 1.42 -4.55 -3.56
CA LEU A 45 1.02 -5.95 -3.60
C LEU A 45 -0.35 -6.17 -3.00
N ASN A 46 -0.70 -5.39 -1.97
CA ASN A 46 -2.07 -5.39 -1.45
C ASN A 46 -2.33 -4.11 -0.68
N TYR A 47 -3.60 -3.85 -0.42
CA TYR A 47 -4.05 -2.57 0.09
C TYR A 47 -5.35 -2.84 0.82
N ALA A 48 -5.43 -2.49 2.09
CA ALA A 48 -6.58 -2.83 2.92
C ALA A 48 -6.91 -1.72 3.90
N LEU A 49 -8.19 -1.49 4.08
CA LEU A 49 -8.70 -0.46 5.00
C LEU A 49 -9.61 -1.15 6.02
N ASP A 50 -9.48 -0.80 7.28
CA ASP A 50 -10.33 -1.42 8.29
C ASP A 50 -11.76 -0.84 8.23
N MET A 51 -12.65 -1.51 8.91
CA MET A 51 -14.07 -1.12 8.88
C MET A 51 -14.29 0.26 9.48
N ASN A 52 -13.46 0.64 10.44
CA ASN A 52 -13.61 1.94 11.08
C ASN A 52 -13.02 3.08 10.26
N ARG A 53 -12.36 2.74 9.14
CA ARG A 53 -11.73 3.72 8.25
C ARG A 53 -10.69 4.56 8.97
N GLN A 54 -9.95 3.94 9.86
CA GLN A 54 -8.90 4.60 10.61
C GLN A 54 -7.53 4.03 10.29
N ASN A 55 -7.47 2.77 9.87
CA ASN A 55 -6.21 2.09 9.62
C ASN A 55 -6.16 1.58 8.20
N LEU A 56 -5.08 1.95 7.52
CA LEU A 56 -4.86 1.54 6.15
C LEU A 56 -3.54 0.80 6.11
N TRP A 57 -3.53 -0.36 5.50
CA TRP A 57 -2.30 -1.15 5.38
C TRP A 57 -1.96 -1.30 3.92
N VAL A 58 -0.70 -1.05 3.60
CA VAL A 58 -0.19 -1.15 2.23
C VAL A 58 1.04 -2.03 2.26
N THR A 59 1.07 -3.04 1.42
CA THR A 59 2.27 -3.86 1.26
C THR A 59 2.83 -3.55 -0.12
N LEU A 60 4.11 -3.18 -0.18
CA LEU A 60 4.69 -2.79 -1.45
C LEU A 60 6.14 -3.26 -1.59
N LYS A 61 6.64 -3.24 -2.81
CA LYS A 61 8.01 -3.60 -3.12
C LYS A 61 8.81 -2.34 -3.38
N ALA A 62 10.03 -2.30 -2.85
CA ALA A 62 10.93 -1.17 -3.10
C ALA A 62 12.35 -1.61 -2.81
N LYS A 63 13.31 -0.86 -3.31
CA LYS A 63 14.72 -1.17 -3.10
C LYS A 63 15.14 -0.89 -1.68
N ASN A 64 14.58 0.14 -1.08
CA ASN A 64 14.97 0.57 0.26
C ASN A 64 13.90 1.51 0.79
N GLN A 65 14.08 1.93 2.03
CA GLN A 65 13.09 2.80 2.67
C GLN A 65 12.96 4.15 1.98
N LEU A 66 14.04 4.64 1.41
CA LEU A 66 13.97 5.91 0.71
C LEU A 66 13.03 5.83 -0.48
N GLU A 67 13.09 4.74 -1.22
CA GLU A 67 12.19 4.55 -2.33
C GLU A 67 10.75 4.40 -1.86
N VAL A 68 10.53 3.76 -0.70
CA VAL A 68 9.20 3.69 -0.11
C VAL A 68 8.67 5.10 0.13
N MET A 69 9.50 5.97 0.68
CA MET A 69 9.10 7.33 0.97
C MET A 69 8.77 8.10 -0.31
N ASP A 70 9.54 7.84 -1.38
CA ASP A 70 9.25 8.45 -2.67
C ASP A 70 7.88 8.02 -3.19
N ILE A 71 7.58 6.74 -3.07
CA ILE A 71 6.29 6.23 -3.50
C ILE A 71 5.17 6.85 -2.66
N LEU A 72 5.34 6.88 -1.35
CA LEU A 72 4.32 7.43 -0.46
C LEU A 72 4.10 8.92 -0.72
N SER A 73 5.15 9.63 -1.15
CA SER A 73 5.01 11.05 -1.44
C SER A 73 4.07 11.32 -2.59
N THR A 74 3.75 10.30 -3.40
CA THR A 74 2.81 10.46 -4.49
C THR A 74 1.38 10.18 -4.07
N PHE A 75 1.16 9.78 -2.82
CA PHE A 75 -0.20 9.51 -2.33
C PHE A 75 -0.90 10.84 -2.05
N PRO A 76 -2.04 11.10 -2.67
CA PRO A 76 -2.77 12.35 -2.41
C PRO A 76 -3.10 12.62 -0.95
N ILE A 77 -3.24 11.56 -0.14
CA ILE A 77 -3.62 11.72 1.26
C ILE A 77 -2.43 11.92 2.19
N ILE A 78 -1.20 11.88 1.66
CA ILE A 78 -0.01 11.75 2.51
C ILE A 78 0.19 12.86 3.54
N LYS A 79 -0.29 14.04 3.25
CA LYS A 79 -0.05 15.18 4.14
C LYS A 79 -0.88 15.15 5.41
N GLU A 80 -1.93 14.36 5.42
CA GLU A 80 -2.87 14.39 6.55
C GLU A 80 -2.91 13.08 7.31
N VAL A 81 -1.92 12.21 7.10
CA VAL A 81 -1.92 10.89 7.73
C VAL A 81 -0.61 10.68 8.48
N LYS A 82 -0.59 9.68 9.35
CA LYS A 82 0.63 9.23 10.02
C LYS A 82 1.03 7.92 9.41
N VAL A 83 2.33 7.68 9.28
CA VAL A 83 2.83 6.53 8.56
C VAL A 83 3.91 5.82 9.35
N ASP A 84 3.81 4.50 9.45
CA ASP A 84 4.87 3.66 9.98
C ASP A 84 5.30 2.70 8.89
N ILE A 85 6.60 2.52 8.72
CA ILE A 85 7.17 1.70 7.65
C ILE A 85 7.97 0.56 8.26
N PHE A 86 7.69 -0.67 7.81
CA PHE A 86 8.39 -1.85 8.30
C PHE A 86 8.95 -2.62 7.12
N GLU A 87 10.24 -2.86 7.12
CA GLU A 87 10.83 -3.75 6.11
C GLU A 87 10.62 -5.17 6.57
N LEU A 88 10.08 -6.02 5.73
CA LEU A 88 9.75 -7.39 6.12
C LEU A 88 10.91 -8.32 5.87
N ALA A 89 11.15 -9.24 6.82
CA ALA A 89 12.17 -10.24 6.65
C ALA A 89 11.74 -11.23 5.57
N PHE A 90 10.46 -11.55 5.52
CA PHE A 90 9.92 -12.36 4.45
C PHE A 90 8.44 -12.05 4.30
N PHE A 91 7.87 -12.44 3.19
CA PHE A 91 6.49 -12.15 2.88
C PHE A 91 5.94 -13.30 2.02
N ASP A 92 4.98 -14.02 2.56
CA ASP A 92 4.35 -15.12 1.87
C ASP A 92 2.90 -14.79 1.59
N THR A 93 2.41 -15.21 0.44
CA THR A 93 1.00 -15.05 0.13
C THR A 93 0.46 -16.41 -0.30
N ALA A 94 -0.82 -16.57 -0.15
CA ALA A 94 -1.47 -17.77 -0.66
C ALA A 94 -1.36 -17.78 -2.17
N PRO A 95 -1.26 -18.94 -2.78
CA PRO A 95 -1.21 -19.02 -4.24
C PRO A 95 -2.49 -18.44 -4.83
N ILE A 96 -2.33 -17.76 -5.95
CA ILE A 96 -3.45 -17.15 -6.61
C ILE A 96 -3.85 -18.02 -7.76
N GLY A 97 -5.08 -17.93 -8.14
CA GLY A 97 -5.52 -18.64 -9.32
C GLY A 97 -5.82 -20.09 -9.09
N LEU A 98 -6.12 -20.46 -7.89
CA LEU A 98 -6.50 -21.81 -7.56
C LEU A 98 -7.97 -21.86 -7.21
N PRO A 99 -8.81 -21.56 -8.14
CA PRO A 99 -10.23 -21.45 -7.86
C PRO A 99 -10.81 -22.75 -7.37
N ASN A 100 -10.23 -23.84 -7.77
CA ASN A 100 -10.78 -25.06 -7.34
C ASN A 100 -10.68 -25.24 -5.89
N LEU A 101 -9.74 -24.61 -5.30
CA LEU A 101 -9.62 -24.70 -3.91
C LEU A 101 -10.73 -23.99 -3.27
N ILE A 102 -11.22 -23.03 -3.96
CA ILE A 102 -12.20 -22.25 -3.41
C ILE A 102 -13.46 -22.81 -3.62
N MET A 103 -13.59 -23.45 -4.64
CA MET A 103 -14.71 -23.90 -4.96
C MET A 103 -15.16 -24.89 -4.36
N ASN A 104 -14.79 -25.21 -3.88
CA ASN A 104 -15.29 -26.25 -3.36
C ASN A 104 -15.80 -26.13 -2.56
#